data_6539f8cf03fd00e51fdaac2ace1b15a7
#
_entry.id   6539f8cf03fd00e51fdaac2ace1b15a7
#
_cell.length_a   1.000
_cell.length_b   1.000
_cell.length_c   1.000
_cell.angle_alpha   90.00
_cell.angle_beta   90.00
_cell.angle_gamma   90.00
#
_symmetry.space_group_name_H-M   'P 1'
#
loop_
_entity.id
_entity.type
_entity.pdbx_description
1 polymer ?
#
loop_
_entity_poly.entity_id
_entity_poly.type
_entity_poly.pdbx_seq_one_letter_code
_entity_poly.pdbx_strand_id
1 'polypeptide(L)'
;NHEIVPVLNKIDLPASDLDRTKKQIEDVIGIDTESAIPCSGKTGEGIENILEQIIKILPAPSGEISSELKCLLVDSWYDTYLGVVILVRVIDGKLKKNMKIKMMSTNQEYVVEKVGVFTPKPIDIDELKTGEIGFITTGIKALSETKVGDTICDATKPLKEALPGFKPSKPVVFCGLFPVDSSEYQKLKDGLAKLQLNDASFSFEPESSSALGLGFRCGFLGLLHLEIVTERLEREFDVNLLTTTPGVVYKV
;
A
#
# COMPACT_ATOMS: atom_id res chain seq x y z
N ASN A 1 14.47 5.41 15.48
CA ASN A 1 13.65 5.71 16.66
C ASN A 1 12.27 6.14 16.17
N HIS A 2 11.24 5.37 16.56
CA HIS A 2 9.84 5.73 16.33
C HIS A 2 9.19 5.86 17.69
N GLU A 3 8.33 6.86 17.85
CA GLU A 3 7.42 6.94 18.99
C GLU A 3 6.37 5.85 18.86
N ILE A 4 6.10 5.13 19.96
CA ILE A 4 5.18 4.00 19.98
C ILE A 4 4.10 4.27 21.01
N VAL A 5 2.84 4.13 20.60
CA VAL A 5 1.68 4.18 21.48
C VAL A 5 1.17 2.76 21.65
N PRO A 6 1.44 2.08 22.80
CA PRO A 6 0.95 0.73 23.02
C PRO A 6 -0.56 0.73 23.29
N VAL A 7 -1.29 -0.18 22.64
CA VAL A 7 -2.75 -0.29 22.75
C VAL A 7 -3.14 -1.74 23.03
N LEU A 8 -3.93 -1.97 24.06
CA LEU A 8 -4.42 -3.29 24.47
C LEU A 8 -5.85 -3.46 23.98
N ASN A 9 -6.02 -4.12 22.83
CA ASN A 9 -7.34 -4.29 22.21
C ASN A 9 -8.07 -5.55 22.74
N LYS A 10 -9.39 -5.60 22.48
CA LYS A 10 -10.30 -6.69 22.83
C LYS A 10 -10.58 -6.84 24.33
N ILE A 11 -10.65 -5.71 25.07
CA ILE A 11 -10.98 -5.75 26.50
C ILE A 11 -12.43 -6.20 26.78
N ASP A 12 -13.27 -6.23 25.75
CA ASP A 12 -14.64 -6.75 25.80
C ASP A 12 -14.72 -8.28 25.93
N LEU A 13 -13.62 -8.99 25.73
CA LEU A 13 -13.61 -10.45 25.84
C LEU A 13 -13.42 -10.90 27.30
N PRO A 14 -14.18 -11.92 27.76
CA PRO A 14 -14.06 -12.46 29.14
C PRO A 14 -12.66 -12.98 29.48
N ALA A 15 -11.88 -13.38 28.49
CA ALA A 15 -10.50 -13.88 28.65
C ALA A 15 -9.44 -12.77 28.59
N SER A 16 -9.86 -11.51 28.54
CA SER A 16 -8.92 -10.38 28.53
C SER A 16 -8.20 -10.26 29.87
N ASP A 17 -6.86 -10.25 29.83
CA ASP A 17 -5.98 -10.09 30.98
C ASP A 17 -4.97 -8.99 30.65
N LEU A 18 -5.26 -7.78 31.11
CA LEU A 18 -4.47 -6.60 30.82
C LEU A 18 -3.09 -6.65 31.48
N ASP A 19 -3.01 -7.09 32.74
CA ASP A 19 -1.78 -7.10 33.51
C ASP A 19 -0.77 -8.11 32.91
N ARG A 20 -1.27 -9.30 32.58
CA ARG A 20 -0.47 -10.32 31.90
C ARG A 20 0.02 -9.83 30.54
N THR A 21 -0.83 -9.15 29.75
CA THR A 21 -0.46 -8.65 28.44
C THR A 21 0.56 -7.53 28.53
N LYS A 22 0.41 -6.60 29.48
CA LYS A 22 1.40 -5.55 29.75
C LYS A 22 2.76 -6.16 30.07
N LYS A 23 2.79 -7.09 31.01
CA LYS A 23 4.03 -7.78 31.38
C LYS A 23 4.68 -8.51 30.20
N GLN A 24 3.91 -9.15 29.33
CA GLN A 24 4.45 -9.78 28.11
C GLN A 24 5.06 -8.77 27.15
N ILE A 25 4.46 -7.59 26.98
CA ILE A 25 5.01 -6.53 26.13
C ILE A 25 6.34 -6.03 26.71
N GLU A 26 6.42 -5.81 28.01
CA GLU A 26 7.66 -5.38 28.68
C GLU A 26 8.76 -6.43 28.61
N ASP A 27 8.43 -7.67 28.97
CA ASP A 27 9.41 -8.77 29.05
C ASP A 27 9.93 -9.22 27.67
N VAL A 28 9.07 -9.22 26.62
CA VAL A 28 9.40 -9.79 25.30
C VAL A 28 9.80 -8.71 24.30
N ILE A 29 9.13 -7.55 24.32
CA ILE A 29 9.33 -6.49 23.33
C ILE A 29 10.21 -5.36 23.91
N GLY A 30 10.22 -5.19 25.22
CA GLY A 30 11.00 -4.15 25.92
C GLY A 30 10.39 -2.75 25.76
N ILE A 31 9.07 -2.65 25.58
CA ILE A 31 8.33 -1.39 25.51
C ILE A 31 7.66 -1.15 26.85
N ASP A 32 7.81 0.07 27.40
CA ASP A 32 7.10 0.50 28.59
C ASP A 32 5.59 0.53 28.32
N THR A 33 4.82 -0.07 29.21
CA THR A 33 3.35 -0.18 29.12
C THR A 33 2.60 0.69 30.11
N GLU A 34 3.27 1.59 30.86
CA GLU A 34 2.61 2.49 31.81
C GLU A 34 1.53 3.33 31.09
N SER A 35 1.84 3.79 29.89
CA SER A 35 0.93 4.57 29.04
C SER A 35 0.03 3.71 28.12
N ALA A 36 0.05 2.38 28.25
CA ALA A 36 -0.73 1.50 27.39
C ALA A 36 -2.24 1.70 27.58
N ILE A 37 -2.95 1.89 26.47
CA ILE A 37 -4.38 2.23 26.46
C ILE A 37 -5.21 0.97 26.24
N PRO A 38 -6.06 0.59 27.19
CA PRO A 38 -7.04 -0.46 26.99
C PRO A 38 -8.16 0.03 26.08
N CYS A 39 -8.57 -0.81 25.10
CA CYS A 39 -9.64 -0.47 24.17
C CYS A 39 -10.40 -1.69 23.67
N SER A 40 -11.54 -1.46 23.07
CA SER A 40 -12.28 -2.44 22.27
C SER A 40 -12.70 -1.82 20.95
N GLY A 41 -12.09 -2.26 19.85
CA GLY A 41 -12.51 -1.88 18.50
C GLY A 41 -13.94 -2.34 18.16
N LYS A 42 -14.50 -3.30 18.93
CA LYS A 42 -15.87 -3.79 18.77
C LYS A 42 -16.91 -2.87 19.42
N THR A 43 -16.63 -2.42 20.65
CA THR A 43 -17.57 -1.60 21.42
C THR A 43 -17.32 -0.10 21.29
N GLY A 44 -16.14 0.30 20.82
CA GLY A 44 -15.70 1.69 20.77
C GLY A 44 -15.07 2.19 22.07
N GLU A 45 -15.03 1.38 23.11
CA GLU A 45 -14.42 1.75 24.38
C GLU A 45 -12.94 2.06 24.25
N GLY A 46 -12.47 3.16 24.83
CA GLY A 46 -11.07 3.59 24.80
C GLY A 46 -10.57 4.21 23.50
N ILE A 47 -11.39 4.27 22.44
CA ILE A 47 -10.95 4.80 21.13
C ILE A 47 -10.59 6.30 21.21
N GLU A 48 -11.39 7.12 21.90
CA GLU A 48 -11.09 8.55 22.09
C GLU A 48 -9.75 8.75 22.81
N ASN A 49 -9.45 7.93 23.82
CA ASN A 49 -8.19 7.99 24.54
C ASN A 49 -6.99 7.68 23.63
N ILE A 50 -7.15 6.76 22.67
CA ILE A 50 -6.10 6.46 21.68
C ILE A 50 -5.85 7.68 20.79
N LEU A 51 -6.90 8.32 20.29
CA LEU A 51 -6.79 9.48 19.42
C LEU A 51 -6.14 10.66 20.16
N GLU A 52 -6.55 10.94 21.39
CA GLU A 52 -5.94 11.96 22.24
C GLU A 52 -4.45 11.67 22.51
N GLN A 53 -4.11 10.43 22.78
CA GLN A 53 -2.73 10.05 23.05
C GLN A 53 -1.85 10.16 21.79
N ILE A 54 -2.37 9.81 20.62
CA ILE A 54 -1.70 10.03 19.33
C ILE A 54 -1.35 11.51 19.15
N ILE A 55 -2.33 12.41 19.36
CA ILE A 55 -2.14 13.86 19.23
C ILE A 55 -1.11 14.39 20.26
N LYS A 56 -1.11 13.84 21.46
CA LYS A 56 -0.24 14.27 22.56
C LYS A 56 1.21 13.80 22.40
N ILE A 57 1.43 12.58 21.95
CA ILE A 57 2.76 11.95 21.93
C ILE A 57 3.44 12.08 20.58
N LEU A 58 2.71 11.86 19.49
CA LEU A 58 3.33 11.82 18.17
C LEU A 58 3.64 13.24 17.68
N PRO A 59 4.88 13.48 17.20
CA PRO A 59 5.23 14.79 16.66
C PRO A 59 4.43 15.07 15.38
N ALA A 60 4.06 16.34 15.19
CA ALA A 60 3.47 16.77 13.93
C ALA A 60 4.41 16.51 12.75
N PRO A 61 3.89 16.32 11.52
CA PRO A 61 4.72 16.20 10.33
C PRO A 61 5.68 17.38 10.20
N SER A 62 6.95 17.10 9.96
CA SER A 62 7.97 18.12 9.70
C SER A 62 8.06 18.42 8.21
N GLY A 63 8.51 19.62 7.86
CA GLY A 63 8.75 20.04 6.47
C GLY A 63 8.56 21.55 6.32
N GLU A 64 8.96 22.08 5.16
CA GLU A 64 8.97 23.51 4.88
C GLU A 64 8.01 23.85 3.74
N ILE A 65 6.96 24.62 4.07
CA ILE A 65 5.87 24.95 3.12
C ILE A 65 6.31 25.93 2.01
N SER A 66 7.36 26.70 2.25
CA SER A 66 7.93 27.67 1.32
C SER A 66 9.01 27.06 0.40
N SER A 67 9.41 25.83 0.66
CA SER A 67 10.39 25.09 -0.15
C SER A 67 9.82 24.60 -1.48
N GLU A 68 10.69 24.10 -2.34
CA GLU A 68 10.30 23.42 -3.59
C GLU A 68 9.50 22.16 -3.28
N LEU A 69 8.55 21.83 -4.16
CA LEU A 69 7.71 20.64 -3.99
C LEU A 69 8.56 19.37 -3.92
N LYS A 70 8.41 18.66 -2.82
CA LYS A 70 8.94 17.33 -2.59
C LYS A 70 7.81 16.43 -2.07
N CYS A 71 7.38 15.50 -2.91
CA CYS A 71 6.21 14.69 -2.62
C CYS A 71 6.56 13.20 -2.82
N LEU A 72 6.13 12.37 -1.90
CA LEU A 72 6.30 10.91 -1.96
C LEU A 72 5.06 10.28 -2.55
N LEU A 73 5.21 9.46 -3.59
CA LEU A 73 4.17 8.59 -4.09
C LEU A 73 4.02 7.41 -3.13
N VAL A 74 2.90 7.37 -2.40
CA VAL A 74 2.65 6.36 -1.37
C VAL A 74 1.99 5.12 -1.96
N ASP A 75 1.03 5.32 -2.87
CA ASP A 75 0.28 4.25 -3.52
C ASP A 75 -0.31 4.74 -4.86
N SER A 76 -0.73 3.82 -5.71
CA SER A 76 -1.46 4.14 -6.93
C SER A 76 -2.39 2.99 -7.31
N TRP A 77 -3.57 3.33 -7.83
CA TRP A 77 -4.55 2.35 -8.32
C TRP A 77 -5.32 2.89 -9.51
N TYR A 78 -5.96 2.00 -10.21
CA TYR A 78 -6.84 2.35 -11.32
C TYR A 78 -8.29 2.46 -10.85
N ASP A 79 -8.90 3.60 -11.07
CA ASP A 79 -10.31 3.87 -10.87
C ASP A 79 -10.99 3.97 -12.23
N THR A 80 -12.17 3.35 -12.39
CA THR A 80 -12.89 3.30 -13.68
C THR A 80 -13.38 4.68 -14.16
N TYR A 81 -13.52 5.64 -13.24
CA TYR A 81 -14.01 7.00 -13.53
C TYR A 81 -12.90 8.04 -13.55
N LEU A 82 -11.91 7.89 -12.68
CA LEU A 82 -10.83 8.86 -12.50
C LEU A 82 -9.55 8.48 -13.24
N GLY A 83 -9.47 7.27 -13.78
CA GLY A 83 -8.23 6.73 -14.35
C GLY A 83 -7.23 6.35 -13.27
N VAL A 84 -5.95 6.60 -13.49
CA VAL A 84 -4.92 6.35 -12.47
C VAL A 84 -4.99 7.40 -11.37
N VAL A 85 -5.29 6.96 -10.17
CA VAL A 85 -5.29 7.77 -8.94
C VAL A 85 -3.98 7.51 -8.20
N ILE A 86 -3.31 8.57 -7.79
CA ILE A 86 -2.02 8.52 -7.11
C ILE A 86 -2.20 9.08 -5.71
N LEU A 87 -1.94 8.27 -4.69
CA LEU A 87 -1.89 8.71 -3.31
C LEU A 87 -0.52 9.30 -3.02
N VAL A 88 -0.50 10.50 -2.49
CA VAL A 88 0.72 11.26 -2.29
C VAL A 88 0.81 11.79 -0.86
N ARG A 89 2.05 11.88 -0.35
CA ARG A 89 2.38 12.62 0.86
C ARG A 89 3.29 13.80 0.50
N VAL A 90 2.85 15.01 0.79
CA VAL A 90 3.67 16.21 0.61
C VAL A 90 4.67 16.31 1.77
N ILE A 91 5.95 16.23 1.46
CA ILE A 91 7.04 16.36 2.43
C ILE A 91 7.42 17.84 2.58
N ASP A 92 7.69 18.52 1.46
CA ASP A 92 8.00 19.96 1.42
C ASP A 92 7.18 20.64 0.32
N GLY A 93 6.93 21.92 0.46
CA GLY A 93 6.25 22.73 -0.54
C GLY A 93 4.75 22.54 -0.58
N LYS A 94 4.17 22.70 -1.76
CA LYS A 94 2.73 22.61 -2.03
C LYS A 94 2.48 21.94 -3.36
N LEU A 95 1.48 21.07 -3.41
CA LEU A 95 0.98 20.43 -4.62
C LEU A 95 -0.39 21.01 -4.97
N LYS A 96 -0.53 21.54 -6.20
CA LYS A 96 -1.74 22.26 -6.61
C LYS A 96 -2.34 21.69 -7.89
N LYS A 97 -3.63 21.91 -8.06
CA LYS A 97 -4.31 21.68 -9.33
C LYS A 97 -3.66 22.52 -10.45
N ASN A 98 -3.59 21.97 -11.67
CA ASN A 98 -2.96 22.53 -12.86
C ASN A 98 -1.43 22.71 -12.77
N MET A 99 -0.79 22.23 -11.70
CA MET A 99 0.65 22.24 -11.56
C MET A 99 1.28 21.20 -12.50
N LYS A 100 2.39 21.56 -13.14
CA LYS A 100 3.17 20.62 -13.93
C LYS A 100 4.15 19.90 -13.02
N ILE A 101 3.99 18.60 -12.86
CA ILE A 101 4.81 17.77 -11.99
C ILE A 101 5.70 16.83 -12.81
N LYS A 102 6.77 16.35 -12.18
CA LYS A 102 7.69 15.40 -12.75
C LYS A 102 7.85 14.20 -11.81
N MET A 103 7.72 12.99 -12.36
CA MET A 103 8.09 11.74 -11.72
C MET A 103 9.60 11.55 -11.83
N MET A 104 10.31 11.45 -10.71
CA MET A 104 11.79 11.41 -10.76
C MET A 104 12.33 10.08 -11.26
N SER A 105 11.63 8.96 -11.04
CA SER A 105 12.09 7.64 -11.49
C SER A 105 12.01 7.46 -13.01
N THR A 106 10.96 7.99 -13.64
CA THR A 106 10.72 7.86 -15.08
C THR A 106 11.13 9.09 -15.89
N ASN A 107 11.38 10.23 -15.21
CA ASN A 107 11.57 11.55 -15.82
C ASN A 107 10.38 12.07 -16.64
N GLN A 108 9.21 11.44 -16.51
CA GLN A 108 8.00 11.86 -17.22
C GLN A 108 7.33 13.04 -16.50
N GLU A 109 6.73 13.92 -17.30
CA GLU A 109 6.05 15.11 -16.82
C GLU A 109 4.55 15.00 -17.06
N TYR A 110 3.76 15.42 -16.08
CA TYR A 110 2.29 15.38 -16.13
C TYR A 110 1.70 16.65 -15.56
N VAL A 111 0.47 16.96 -15.93
CA VAL A 111 -0.30 18.06 -15.35
C VAL A 111 -1.27 17.48 -14.32
N VAL A 112 -1.29 18.04 -13.13
CA VAL A 112 -2.23 17.67 -12.07
C VAL A 112 -3.65 18.15 -12.46
N GLU A 113 -4.54 17.20 -12.75
CA GLU A 113 -5.92 17.50 -13.14
C GLU A 113 -6.81 17.73 -11.92
N LYS A 114 -6.64 16.88 -10.89
CA LYS A 114 -7.37 16.97 -9.63
C LYS A 114 -6.43 16.77 -8.46
N VAL A 115 -6.77 17.43 -7.36
CA VAL A 115 -6.19 17.23 -6.03
C VAL A 115 -7.33 16.97 -5.07
N GLY A 116 -7.18 16.01 -4.17
CA GLY A 116 -8.23 15.72 -3.21
C GLY A 116 -7.74 14.96 -1.98
N VAL A 117 -8.64 14.77 -1.04
CA VAL A 117 -8.43 14.03 0.21
C VAL A 117 -9.57 13.05 0.43
N PHE A 118 -9.34 12.01 1.26
CA PHE A 118 -10.38 11.06 1.68
C PHE A 118 -10.88 11.40 3.08
N THR A 119 -12.23 11.60 3.25
CA THR A 119 -12.87 12.01 4.52
C THR A 119 -14.20 11.28 4.84
N PRO A 120 -14.38 10.00 4.83
CA PRO A 120 -13.73 8.89 4.12
C PRO A 120 -13.99 8.91 2.61
N LYS A 121 -15.00 9.65 2.14
CA LYS A 121 -15.27 9.83 0.69
C LYS A 121 -14.27 10.81 0.08
N PRO A 122 -13.93 10.63 -1.20
CA PRO A 122 -13.05 11.57 -1.88
C PRO A 122 -13.69 12.96 -1.96
N ILE A 123 -12.93 13.98 -1.61
CA ILE A 123 -13.30 15.39 -1.71
C ILE A 123 -12.21 16.11 -2.48
N ASP A 124 -12.59 16.85 -3.52
CA ASP A 124 -11.66 17.69 -4.29
C ASP A 124 -11.27 18.92 -3.46
N ILE A 125 -10.00 19.27 -3.50
CA ILE A 125 -9.43 20.48 -2.87
C ILE A 125 -8.50 21.19 -3.85
N ASP A 126 -8.12 22.43 -3.56
CA ASP A 126 -7.28 23.22 -4.46
C ASP A 126 -5.78 22.88 -4.33
N GLU A 127 -5.32 22.59 -3.12
CA GLU A 127 -3.91 22.30 -2.84
C GLU A 127 -3.73 21.34 -1.67
N LEU A 128 -2.64 20.56 -1.71
CA LEU A 128 -2.06 19.84 -0.57
C LEU A 128 -0.81 20.57 -0.11
N LYS A 129 -0.67 20.72 1.22
CA LYS A 129 0.46 21.40 1.87
C LYS A 129 1.41 20.39 2.51
N THR A 130 2.57 20.85 2.88
CA THR A 130 3.56 20.11 3.66
C THR A 130 2.93 19.36 4.84
N GLY A 131 3.23 18.07 4.95
CA GLY A 131 2.69 17.15 5.96
C GLY A 131 1.37 16.49 5.60
N GLU A 132 0.64 16.99 4.59
CA GLU A 132 -0.65 16.45 4.20
C GLU A 132 -0.53 15.24 3.27
N ILE A 133 -1.51 14.35 3.38
CA ILE A 133 -1.71 13.20 2.50
C ILE A 133 -3.01 13.40 1.75
N GLY A 134 -2.96 13.13 0.45
CA GLY A 134 -4.14 13.20 -0.41
C GLY A 134 -3.91 12.46 -1.72
N PHE A 135 -4.82 12.60 -2.65
CA PHE A 135 -4.71 11.98 -3.97
C PHE A 135 -4.64 13.02 -5.08
N ILE A 136 -4.03 12.63 -6.18
CA ILE A 136 -4.01 13.39 -7.43
C ILE A 136 -4.42 12.50 -8.60
N THR A 137 -4.97 13.12 -9.65
CA THR A 137 -5.08 12.52 -10.98
C THR A 137 -4.31 13.35 -11.99
N THR A 138 -3.73 12.71 -12.99
CA THR A 138 -2.76 13.37 -13.89
C THR A 138 -2.92 12.92 -15.34
N GLY A 139 -4.03 12.27 -15.70
CA GLY A 139 -4.22 11.73 -17.04
C GLY A 139 -3.29 10.57 -17.43
N ILE A 140 -2.55 10.00 -16.49
CA ILE A 140 -1.76 8.77 -16.68
C ILE A 140 -2.72 7.63 -17.04
N LYS A 141 -2.40 6.88 -18.09
CA LYS A 141 -3.26 5.81 -18.59
C LYS A 141 -2.85 4.42 -18.10
N ALA A 142 -1.59 4.26 -17.72
CA ALA A 142 -1.04 2.98 -17.30
C ALA A 142 -0.37 3.08 -15.92
N LEU A 143 -0.73 2.20 -14.99
CA LEU A 143 -0.12 2.12 -13.66
C LEU A 143 1.39 1.82 -13.70
N SER A 144 1.87 1.19 -14.76
CA SER A 144 3.32 0.98 -14.97
C SER A 144 4.13 2.28 -15.06
N GLU A 145 3.47 3.41 -15.29
CA GLU A 145 4.11 4.74 -15.30
C GLU A 145 4.22 5.33 -13.88
N THR A 146 3.58 4.73 -12.88
CA THR A 146 3.63 5.12 -11.48
C THR A 146 4.38 4.06 -10.66
N LYS A 147 5.43 4.46 -9.97
CA LYS A 147 6.19 3.57 -9.10
C LYS A 147 5.99 3.97 -7.65
N VAL A 148 5.43 3.06 -6.85
CA VAL A 148 5.30 3.27 -5.40
C VAL A 148 6.66 3.55 -4.79
N GLY A 149 6.74 4.62 -3.99
CA GLY A 149 7.99 5.14 -3.43
C GLY A 149 8.72 6.14 -4.31
N ASP A 150 8.19 6.48 -5.50
CA ASP A 150 8.79 7.52 -6.35
C ASP A 150 8.65 8.91 -5.73
N THR A 151 9.51 9.81 -6.16
CA THR A 151 9.47 11.22 -5.77
C THR A 151 8.83 12.03 -6.88
N ILE A 152 7.85 12.83 -6.50
CA ILE A 152 7.19 13.79 -7.36
C ILE A 152 7.67 15.19 -7.01
N CYS A 153 8.10 15.96 -7.99
CA CYS A 153 8.53 17.34 -7.84
C CYS A 153 7.88 18.27 -8.87
N ASP A 154 8.08 19.57 -8.70
CA ASP A 154 7.69 20.58 -9.70
C ASP A 154 8.56 20.41 -10.95
N ALA A 155 7.94 20.25 -12.12
CA ALA A 155 8.66 20.11 -13.39
C ALA A 155 9.45 21.38 -13.77
N THR A 156 9.02 22.56 -13.30
CA THR A 156 9.70 23.84 -13.56
C THR A 156 10.90 24.06 -12.61
N LYS A 157 10.91 23.36 -11.47
CA LYS A 157 11.98 23.41 -10.46
C LYS A 157 12.31 22.00 -9.98
N PRO A 158 12.90 21.17 -10.84
CA PRO A 158 13.14 19.78 -10.51
C PRO A 158 14.17 19.63 -9.39
N LEU A 159 13.88 18.72 -8.45
CA LEU A 159 14.79 18.37 -7.38
C LEU A 159 16.05 17.69 -7.92
N LYS A 160 17.17 17.87 -7.22
CA LYS A 160 18.44 17.19 -7.52
C LYS A 160 18.47 15.75 -7.01
N GLU A 161 17.83 15.49 -5.88
CA GLU A 161 17.85 14.19 -5.20
C GLU A 161 16.43 13.72 -4.90
N ALA A 162 16.16 12.46 -5.20
CA ALA A 162 14.90 11.80 -4.87
C ALA A 162 14.87 11.45 -3.38
N LEU A 163 13.66 11.29 -2.83
CA LEU A 163 13.44 10.67 -1.53
C LEU A 163 13.93 9.22 -1.54
N PRO A 164 14.34 8.65 -0.40
CA PRO A 164 14.79 7.25 -0.35
C PRO A 164 13.74 6.25 -0.81
N GLY A 165 12.47 6.64 -0.88
CA GLY A 165 11.37 5.81 -1.32
C GLY A 165 11.09 4.63 -0.40
N PHE A 166 10.35 3.65 -0.93
CA PHE A 166 10.09 2.38 -0.24
C PHE A 166 11.01 1.29 -0.80
N LYS A 167 11.44 0.38 0.08
CA LYS A 167 12.11 -0.84 -0.39
C LYS A 167 11.09 -1.69 -1.15
N PRO A 168 11.40 -2.17 -2.36
CA PRO A 168 10.49 -3.04 -3.09
C PRO A 168 10.20 -4.30 -2.27
N SER A 169 8.93 -4.64 -2.18
CA SER A 169 8.49 -5.90 -1.58
C SER A 169 9.05 -7.06 -2.39
N LYS A 170 9.65 -8.04 -1.70
CA LYS A 170 10.16 -9.25 -2.36
C LYS A 170 9.25 -10.40 -2.03
N PRO A 171 8.74 -11.13 -3.03
CA PRO A 171 8.01 -12.36 -2.79
C PRO A 171 8.84 -13.36 -1.99
N VAL A 172 8.20 -14.05 -1.05
CA VAL A 172 8.84 -15.09 -0.22
C VAL A 172 8.21 -16.46 -0.43
N VAL A 173 6.98 -16.51 -0.93
CA VAL A 173 6.27 -17.75 -1.27
C VAL A 173 6.03 -17.79 -2.77
N PHE A 174 6.34 -18.91 -3.42
CA PHE A 174 6.15 -19.11 -4.84
C PHE A 174 5.23 -20.29 -5.09
N CYS A 175 4.32 -20.16 -6.05
CA CYS A 175 3.34 -21.16 -6.40
C CYS A 175 3.02 -21.06 -7.90
N GLY A 176 2.87 -22.19 -8.57
CA GLY A 176 2.34 -22.26 -9.93
C GLY A 176 0.81 -22.16 -9.91
N LEU A 177 0.25 -21.27 -10.73
CA LEU A 177 -1.19 -21.15 -10.96
C LEU A 177 -1.49 -21.60 -12.38
N PHE A 178 -2.32 -22.63 -12.52
CA PHE A 178 -2.71 -23.21 -13.81
C PHE A 178 -4.23 -23.19 -13.94
N PRO A 179 -4.79 -22.85 -15.10
CA PRO A 179 -6.23 -22.97 -15.28
C PRO A 179 -6.60 -24.45 -15.38
N VAL A 180 -7.75 -24.84 -14.83
CA VAL A 180 -8.29 -26.22 -14.97
C VAL A 180 -8.55 -26.54 -16.44
N ASP A 181 -9.09 -25.58 -17.18
CA ASP A 181 -9.26 -25.66 -18.63
C ASP A 181 -8.18 -24.84 -19.34
N SER A 182 -7.39 -25.49 -20.18
CA SER A 182 -6.31 -24.82 -20.93
C SER A 182 -6.79 -23.69 -21.85
N SER A 183 -8.05 -23.68 -22.25
CA SER A 183 -8.66 -22.57 -23.01
C SER A 183 -8.76 -21.27 -22.21
N GLU A 184 -8.74 -21.34 -20.88
CA GLU A 184 -8.81 -20.19 -19.97
C GLU A 184 -7.44 -19.54 -19.68
N TYR A 185 -6.35 -19.99 -20.29
CA TYR A 185 -5.00 -19.41 -20.10
C TYR A 185 -4.96 -17.90 -20.31
N GLN A 186 -5.60 -17.41 -21.39
CA GLN A 186 -5.62 -15.96 -21.64
C GLN A 186 -6.46 -15.21 -20.60
N LYS A 187 -7.57 -15.78 -20.15
CA LYS A 187 -8.42 -15.23 -19.09
C LYS A 187 -7.65 -15.14 -17.78
N LEU A 188 -6.88 -16.17 -17.42
CA LEU A 188 -5.99 -16.16 -16.25
C LEU A 188 -4.92 -15.07 -16.36
N LYS A 189 -4.27 -14.97 -17.52
CA LYS A 189 -3.27 -13.92 -17.77
C LYS A 189 -3.82 -12.51 -17.57
N ASP A 190 -4.99 -12.24 -18.14
CA ASP A 190 -5.65 -10.94 -18.05
C ASP A 190 -6.11 -10.65 -16.62
N GLY A 191 -6.59 -11.66 -15.89
CA GLY A 191 -6.93 -11.57 -14.47
C GLY A 191 -5.72 -11.23 -13.60
N LEU A 192 -4.61 -11.95 -13.76
CA LEU A 192 -3.35 -11.69 -13.05
C LEU A 192 -2.83 -10.26 -13.34
N ALA A 193 -2.84 -9.85 -14.60
CA ALA A 193 -2.42 -8.50 -14.98
C ALA A 193 -3.29 -7.41 -14.33
N LYS A 194 -4.62 -7.60 -14.32
CA LYS A 194 -5.54 -6.66 -13.66
C LYS A 194 -5.38 -6.62 -12.15
N LEU A 195 -5.18 -7.76 -11.49
CA LEU A 195 -4.90 -7.79 -10.05
C LEU A 195 -3.58 -7.11 -9.72
N GLN A 196 -2.53 -7.32 -10.53
CA GLN A 196 -1.23 -6.69 -10.33
C GLN A 196 -1.28 -5.16 -10.46
N LEU A 197 -2.23 -4.61 -11.22
CA LEU A 197 -2.44 -3.16 -11.29
C LEU A 197 -2.75 -2.54 -9.91
N ASN A 198 -3.50 -3.27 -9.06
CA ASN A 198 -3.91 -2.82 -7.75
C ASN A 198 -3.10 -3.44 -6.61
N ASP A 199 -2.20 -4.37 -6.92
CA ASP A 199 -1.33 -5.04 -5.97
C ASP A 199 0.04 -5.31 -6.59
N ALA A 200 0.93 -4.33 -6.49
CA ALA A 200 2.30 -4.44 -7.01
C ALA A 200 3.19 -5.38 -6.16
N SER A 201 2.65 -6.00 -5.10
CA SER A 201 3.43 -6.84 -4.18
C SER A 201 3.56 -8.28 -4.65
N PHE A 202 2.75 -8.73 -5.62
CA PHE A 202 2.95 -10.04 -6.24
C PHE A 202 3.55 -9.91 -7.65
N SER A 203 4.25 -10.96 -8.06
CA SER A 203 4.84 -11.09 -9.39
C SER A 203 4.34 -12.34 -10.07
N PHE A 204 4.25 -12.34 -11.38
CA PHE A 204 3.95 -13.54 -12.15
C PHE A 204 4.77 -13.59 -13.44
N GLU A 205 5.14 -14.78 -13.83
CA GLU A 205 5.84 -15.09 -15.08
C GLU A 205 5.24 -16.34 -15.72
N PRO A 206 5.25 -16.46 -17.07
CA PRO A 206 4.76 -17.66 -17.72
C PRO A 206 5.52 -18.91 -17.27
N GLU A 207 4.79 -19.97 -17.01
CA GLU A 207 5.34 -21.29 -16.67
C GLU A 207 4.64 -22.36 -17.47
N SER A 208 5.36 -23.43 -17.80
CA SER A 208 4.79 -24.61 -18.46
C SER A 208 5.09 -25.87 -17.66
N SER A 209 4.07 -26.70 -17.47
CA SER A 209 4.19 -28.01 -16.84
C SER A 209 3.80 -29.09 -17.82
N SER A 210 4.57 -30.18 -17.86
CA SER A 210 4.23 -31.34 -18.69
C SER A 210 2.90 -32.02 -18.29
N ALA A 211 2.51 -31.86 -17.02
CA ALA A 211 1.28 -32.44 -16.48
C ALA A 211 0.09 -31.46 -16.47
N LEU A 212 0.34 -30.16 -16.24
CA LEU A 212 -0.72 -29.17 -16.05
C LEU A 212 -0.86 -28.19 -17.24
N GLY A 213 0.01 -28.29 -18.24
CA GLY A 213 -0.01 -27.39 -19.39
C GLY A 213 0.60 -26.03 -19.14
N LEU A 214 0.00 -24.98 -19.72
CA LEU A 214 0.45 -23.60 -19.60
C LEU A 214 -0.18 -22.91 -18.38
N GLY A 215 0.63 -22.20 -17.62
CA GLY A 215 0.21 -21.45 -16.45
C GLY A 215 1.19 -20.31 -16.11
N PHE A 216 1.21 -19.92 -14.87
CA PHE A 216 2.08 -18.84 -14.38
C PHE A 216 2.71 -19.23 -13.04
N ARG A 217 4.01 -19.00 -12.94
CA ARG A 217 4.71 -19.00 -11.67
C ARG A 217 4.51 -17.65 -11.00
N CYS A 218 3.89 -17.68 -9.83
CA CYS A 218 3.54 -16.46 -9.08
C CYS A 218 4.33 -16.40 -7.79
N GLY A 219 4.77 -15.19 -7.44
CA GLY A 219 5.46 -14.90 -6.18
C GLY A 219 4.61 -14.01 -5.28
N PHE A 220 4.45 -14.38 -4.01
CA PHE A 220 3.58 -13.76 -3.01
C PHE A 220 4.33 -13.37 -1.74
N LEU A 221 3.80 -12.43 -0.95
CA LEU A 221 4.38 -12.02 0.34
C LEU A 221 4.22 -13.10 1.43
N GLY A 222 3.29 -14.04 1.26
CA GLY A 222 3.03 -15.11 2.20
C GLY A 222 1.84 -15.97 1.77
N LEU A 223 1.50 -17.00 2.55
CA LEU A 223 0.41 -17.93 2.25
C LEU A 223 -0.95 -17.24 2.22
N LEU A 224 -1.24 -16.34 3.16
CA LEU A 224 -2.49 -15.59 3.18
C LEU A 224 -2.64 -14.72 1.93
N HIS A 225 -1.55 -14.12 1.46
CA HIS A 225 -1.56 -13.33 0.22
C HIS A 225 -1.88 -14.23 -1.00
N LEU A 226 -1.28 -15.42 -1.07
CA LEU A 226 -1.60 -16.41 -2.09
C LEU A 226 -3.10 -16.77 -2.08
N GLU A 227 -3.67 -17.07 -0.91
CA GLU A 227 -5.08 -17.41 -0.76
C GLU A 227 -6.00 -16.29 -1.25
N ILE A 228 -5.71 -15.03 -0.84
CA ILE A 228 -6.49 -13.86 -1.25
C ILE A 228 -6.45 -13.67 -2.78
N VAL A 229 -5.26 -13.74 -3.38
CA VAL A 229 -5.12 -13.55 -4.84
C VAL A 229 -5.84 -14.67 -5.60
N THR A 230 -5.72 -15.93 -5.14
CA THR A 230 -6.39 -17.09 -5.75
C THR A 230 -7.91 -16.94 -5.67
N GLU A 231 -8.44 -16.62 -4.48
CA GLU A 231 -9.89 -16.41 -4.28
C GLU A 231 -10.42 -15.25 -5.16
N ARG A 232 -9.66 -14.19 -5.30
CA ARG A 232 -10.03 -13.07 -6.17
C ARG A 232 -10.04 -13.45 -7.64
N LEU A 233 -9.08 -14.24 -8.11
CA LEU A 233 -9.06 -14.75 -9.50
C LEU A 233 -10.30 -15.60 -9.78
N GLU A 234 -10.67 -16.48 -8.87
CA GLU A 234 -11.86 -17.31 -9.01
C GLU A 234 -13.15 -16.48 -8.97
N ARG A 235 -13.29 -15.58 -7.99
CA ARG A 235 -14.53 -14.82 -7.77
C ARG A 235 -14.73 -13.66 -8.75
N GLU A 236 -13.66 -12.90 -9.06
CA GLU A 236 -13.78 -11.68 -9.87
C GLU A 236 -13.60 -11.94 -11.35
N PHE A 237 -12.85 -13.00 -11.70
CA PHE A 237 -12.53 -13.34 -13.09
C PHE A 237 -13.09 -14.69 -13.54
N ASP A 238 -13.78 -15.41 -12.65
CA ASP A 238 -14.41 -16.70 -12.94
C ASP A 238 -13.43 -17.68 -13.63
N VAL A 239 -12.22 -17.82 -13.05
CA VAL A 239 -11.17 -18.75 -13.52
C VAL A 239 -10.99 -19.83 -12.47
N ASN A 240 -11.27 -21.08 -12.85
CA ASN A 240 -10.98 -22.23 -11.99
C ASN A 240 -9.50 -22.57 -12.04
N LEU A 241 -8.87 -22.63 -10.85
CA LEU A 241 -7.42 -22.75 -10.72
C LEU A 241 -6.96 -24.07 -10.12
N LEU A 242 -5.85 -24.57 -10.63
CA LEU A 242 -5.00 -25.56 -9.99
C LEU A 242 -3.77 -24.84 -9.43
N THR A 243 -3.52 -24.99 -8.14
CA THR A 243 -2.35 -24.43 -7.47
C THR A 243 -1.34 -25.53 -7.18
N THR A 244 -0.06 -25.29 -7.47
CA THR A 244 1.00 -26.20 -7.02
C THR A 244 1.28 -26.01 -5.54
N THR A 245 1.97 -26.95 -4.91
CA THR A 245 2.40 -26.77 -3.51
C THR A 245 3.28 -25.52 -3.39
N PRO A 246 2.95 -24.60 -2.46
CA PRO A 246 3.75 -23.41 -2.24
C PRO A 246 5.19 -23.76 -1.82
N GLY A 247 6.16 -23.11 -2.45
CA GLY A 247 7.57 -23.25 -2.15
C GLY A 247 8.20 -21.92 -1.73
N VAL A 248 9.38 -22.00 -1.11
CA VAL A 248 10.19 -20.85 -0.74
C VAL A 248 11.54 -20.92 -1.45
N VAL A 249 12.16 -19.77 -1.70
CA VAL A 249 13.50 -19.70 -2.26
C VAL A 249 14.51 -19.71 -1.13
N TYR A 250 15.41 -20.69 -1.14
CA TYR A 250 16.55 -20.77 -0.23
C TYR A 250 17.78 -20.12 -0.89
N LYS A 251 18.52 -19.33 -0.13
CA LYS A 251 19.89 -18.97 -0.49
C LYS A 251 20.81 -19.99 0.19
N VAL A 252 21.59 -20.67 -0.59
CA VAL A 252 22.68 -21.54 -0.14
C VAL A 252 23.97 -20.73 -0.05
#